data_5e48348f7a531a0788acf43c849201e0
#
_entry.id   5e48348f7a531a0788acf43c849201e0
#
_cell.length_a   1.000
_cell.length_b   1.000
_cell.length_c   1.000
_cell.angle_alpha   90.00
_cell.angle_beta   90.00
_cell.angle_gamma   90.00
#
_symmetry.space_group_name_H-M   'P 1'
#
loop_
_entity.id
_entity.type
_entity.pdbx_description
1 polymer ?
#
loop_
_entity_poly.entity_id
_entity_poly.type
_entity_poly.pdbx_seq_one_letter_code
_entity_poly.pdbx_strand_id
1 'polypeptide(L)'
;LGGGDSAAGMQAVNSFCQAHGYDQTHMGRMLLASNENDDNYTSVGDCGHLLQEIYKQDTSGYTHATDMFNLVKAHTRCNKIPAQLPEGVKTANKTGELDNVENDAGIIYDSKNDVVIVFMSQNLSSAGSAQNTIATLSRTIYDYYN
;
A
#
# COMPACT_ATOMS: atom_id res chain seq x y z
N LEU A 1 19.02 -4.59 -5.72
CA LEU A 1 19.57 -3.65 -4.74
C LEU A 1 20.64 -4.36 -3.89
N GLY A 2 21.64 -3.65 -3.39
CA GLY A 2 22.64 -4.17 -2.45
C GLY A 2 23.63 -5.21 -2.99
N GLY A 3 23.53 -5.71 -4.23
CA GLY A 3 24.51 -6.64 -4.82
C GLY A 3 24.75 -7.95 -4.04
N GLY A 4 23.76 -8.42 -3.27
CA GLY A 4 23.85 -9.56 -2.37
C GLY A 4 24.08 -9.19 -0.89
N ASP A 5 24.32 -7.92 -0.58
CA ASP A 5 24.42 -7.39 0.77
C ASP A 5 23.05 -6.80 1.20
N SER A 6 22.42 -7.41 2.21
CA SER A 6 21.11 -6.97 2.71
C SER A 6 21.16 -5.59 3.37
N ALA A 7 22.22 -5.27 4.09
CA ALA A 7 22.38 -3.97 4.74
C ALA A 7 22.49 -2.85 3.71
N ALA A 8 23.32 -3.05 2.66
CA ALA A 8 23.41 -2.11 1.55
C ALA A 8 22.08 -1.98 0.78
N GLY A 9 21.31 -3.08 0.66
CA GLY A 9 20.00 -3.07 0.04
C GLY A 9 18.98 -2.25 0.84
N MET A 10 18.90 -2.43 2.16
CA MET A 10 18.04 -1.66 3.05
C MET A 10 18.42 -0.17 3.07
N GLN A 11 19.71 0.13 3.11
CA GLN A 11 20.19 1.51 3.02
C GLN A 11 19.79 2.18 1.69
N ALA A 12 19.86 1.46 0.57
CA ALA A 12 19.43 1.99 -0.73
C ALA A 12 17.93 2.32 -0.74
N VAL A 13 17.07 1.47 -0.12
CA VAL A 13 15.65 1.74 0.04
C VAL A 13 15.43 2.98 0.90
N ASN A 14 16.07 3.07 2.06
CA ASN A 14 15.91 4.21 2.98
C ASN A 14 16.39 5.52 2.35
N SER A 15 17.51 5.48 1.63
CA SER A 15 18.00 6.66 0.89
C SER A 15 17.05 7.11 -0.21
N PHE A 16 16.43 6.16 -0.92
CA PHE A 16 15.39 6.46 -1.89
C PHE A 16 14.18 7.12 -1.23
N CYS A 17 13.66 6.54 -0.14
CA CYS A 17 12.53 7.11 0.59
C CYS A 17 12.79 8.55 1.02
N GLN A 18 13.96 8.80 1.61
CA GLN A 18 14.35 10.15 2.04
C GLN A 18 14.48 11.12 0.87
N ALA A 19 15.07 10.70 -0.24
CA ALA A 19 15.27 11.54 -1.42
C ALA A 19 13.95 11.91 -2.13
N HIS A 20 12.90 11.10 -1.95
CA HIS A 20 11.58 11.29 -2.56
C HIS A 20 10.49 11.77 -1.60
N GLY A 21 10.86 12.16 -0.36
CA GLY A 21 9.92 12.74 0.60
C GLY A 21 9.00 11.73 1.27
N TYR A 22 9.38 10.44 1.31
CA TYR A 22 8.70 9.42 2.10
C TYR A 22 9.31 9.39 3.51
N ASP A 23 9.12 10.48 4.25
CA ASP A 23 9.82 10.74 5.52
C ASP A 23 9.39 9.82 6.66
N GLN A 24 8.25 9.12 6.49
CA GLN A 24 7.70 8.19 7.47
C GLN A 24 7.82 6.73 7.03
N THR A 25 8.71 6.46 6.08
CA THR A 25 8.96 5.11 5.57
C THR A 25 10.39 4.69 5.84
N HIS A 26 10.55 3.53 6.49
CA HIS A 26 11.84 2.99 6.87
C HIS A 26 11.88 1.47 6.74
N MET A 27 12.99 0.97 6.27
CA MET A 27 13.28 -0.46 6.19
C MET A 27 14.42 -0.80 7.18
N GLY A 28 14.06 -1.38 8.32
CA GLY A 28 14.99 -1.78 9.38
C GLY A 28 15.38 -3.26 9.32
N ARG A 29 14.59 -4.08 8.61
CA ARG A 29 14.83 -5.52 8.48
C ARG A 29 14.35 -6.09 7.17
N MET A 30 14.89 -7.22 6.76
CA MET A 30 14.38 -8.00 5.65
C MET A 30 13.02 -8.62 6.02
N LEU A 31 12.21 -8.93 5.00
CA LEU A 31 10.90 -9.54 5.18
C LEU A 31 11.02 -10.84 6.00
N LEU A 32 10.20 -10.96 7.03
CA LEU A 32 10.17 -12.08 7.99
C LEU A 32 11.44 -12.30 8.81
N ALA A 33 12.46 -11.46 8.68
CA ALA A 33 13.59 -11.47 9.63
C ALA A 33 13.18 -10.78 10.94
N SER A 34 13.75 -11.19 12.05
CA SER A 34 13.61 -10.49 13.33
C SER A 34 14.68 -9.41 13.47
N ASN A 35 14.29 -8.22 13.90
CA ASN A 35 15.18 -7.20 14.41
C ASN A 35 14.45 -6.43 15.51
N GLU A 36 14.75 -6.76 16.75
CA GLU A 36 14.07 -6.16 17.92
C GLU A 36 14.39 -4.68 18.12
N ASN A 37 15.47 -4.19 17.53
CA ASN A 37 15.94 -2.82 17.69
C ASN A 37 15.53 -1.89 16.56
N ASP A 38 15.10 -2.44 15.41
CA ASP A 38 14.77 -1.65 14.24
C ASP A 38 13.78 -2.42 13.34
N ASP A 39 12.54 -1.97 13.29
CA ASP A 39 11.48 -2.61 12.49
C ASP A 39 11.14 -1.77 11.24
N ASN A 40 10.44 -2.39 10.30
CA ASN A 40 9.89 -1.72 9.13
C ASN A 40 8.68 -0.90 9.53
N TYR A 41 8.59 0.34 9.08
CA TYR A 41 7.40 1.16 9.23
C TYR A 41 7.15 2.04 8.00
N THR A 42 5.92 2.48 7.87
CA THR A 42 5.49 3.44 6.87
C THR A 42 4.24 4.17 7.37
N SER A 43 3.72 5.11 6.59
CA SER A 43 2.50 5.85 6.88
C SER A 43 1.46 5.73 5.77
N VAL A 44 0.20 6.01 6.09
CA VAL A 44 -0.87 6.14 5.10
C VAL A 44 -0.57 7.26 4.10
N GLY A 45 0.09 8.32 4.56
CA GLY A 45 0.50 9.45 3.72
C GLY A 45 1.53 9.04 2.66
N ASP A 46 2.61 8.38 3.08
CA ASP A 46 3.68 7.95 2.17
C ASP A 46 3.16 6.92 1.16
N CYS A 47 2.37 5.94 1.60
CA CYS A 47 1.77 4.96 0.70
C CYS A 47 0.78 5.59 -0.29
N GLY A 48 -0.03 6.54 0.16
CA GLY A 48 -0.96 7.28 -0.70
C GLY A 48 -0.22 8.14 -1.73
N HIS A 49 0.85 8.81 -1.32
CA HIS A 49 1.71 9.59 -2.21
C HIS A 49 2.34 8.70 -3.29
N LEU A 50 2.93 7.56 -2.92
CA LEU A 50 3.50 6.61 -3.87
C LEU A 50 2.47 6.12 -4.89
N LEU A 51 1.26 5.76 -4.42
CA LEU A 51 0.19 5.32 -5.32
C LEU A 51 -0.25 6.42 -6.28
N GLN A 52 -0.32 7.68 -5.83
CA GLN A 52 -0.63 8.81 -6.70
C GLN A 52 0.43 9.02 -7.79
N GLU A 53 1.71 8.89 -7.44
CA GLU A 53 2.80 9.03 -8.40
C GLU A 53 2.79 7.90 -9.43
N ILE A 54 2.61 6.66 -8.98
CA ILE A 54 2.47 5.50 -9.88
C ILE A 54 1.24 5.68 -10.78
N TYR A 55 0.12 6.13 -10.24
CA TYR A 55 -1.12 6.37 -10.99
C TYR A 55 -0.96 7.44 -12.06
N LYS A 56 -0.32 8.55 -11.72
CA LYS A 56 -0.03 9.64 -12.66
C LYS A 56 1.03 9.26 -13.70
N GLN A 57 1.66 8.10 -13.54
CA GLN A 57 2.78 7.65 -14.39
C GLN A 57 3.89 8.71 -14.44
N ASP A 58 4.07 9.45 -13.35
CA ASP A 58 5.17 10.39 -13.23
C ASP A 58 6.49 9.62 -13.20
N THR A 59 7.21 9.69 -14.31
CA THR A 59 8.46 8.98 -14.51
C THR A 59 9.69 9.75 -14.05
N SER A 60 9.53 10.94 -13.52
CA SER A 60 10.67 11.79 -13.11
C SER A 60 11.53 11.18 -11.99
N GLY A 61 10.99 10.22 -11.25
CA GLY A 61 11.72 9.43 -10.26
C GLY A 61 11.50 7.90 -10.37
N TYR A 62 10.64 7.44 -11.29
CA TYR A 62 10.17 6.06 -11.34
C TYR A 62 10.20 5.49 -12.75
N THR A 63 11.34 4.93 -13.16
CA THR A 63 11.55 4.38 -14.51
C THR A 63 10.54 3.27 -14.88
N HIS A 64 10.02 2.54 -13.89
CA HIS A 64 9.10 1.41 -14.07
C HIS A 64 7.70 1.65 -13.50
N ALA A 65 7.22 2.90 -13.47
CA ALA A 65 5.90 3.23 -12.90
C ALA A 65 4.76 2.43 -13.56
N THR A 66 4.78 2.25 -14.87
CA THR A 66 3.79 1.44 -15.59
C THR A 66 3.84 -0.04 -15.19
N ASP A 67 5.04 -0.61 -15.01
CA ASP A 67 5.22 -2.00 -14.57
C ASP A 67 4.70 -2.19 -13.15
N MET A 68 5.04 -1.26 -12.24
CA MET A 68 4.54 -1.24 -10.86
C MET A 68 3.01 -1.17 -10.82
N PHE A 69 2.43 -0.31 -11.64
CA PHE A 69 0.97 -0.13 -11.72
C PHE A 69 0.26 -1.38 -12.25
N ASN A 70 0.82 -2.04 -13.24
CA ASN A 70 0.28 -3.30 -13.76
C ASN A 70 0.32 -4.41 -12.70
N LEU A 71 1.37 -4.48 -11.86
CA LEU A 71 1.46 -5.42 -10.75
C LEU A 71 0.38 -5.17 -9.70
N VAL A 72 0.12 -3.90 -9.35
CA VAL A 72 -0.94 -3.53 -8.39
C VAL A 72 -2.33 -3.87 -8.94
N LYS A 73 -2.58 -3.64 -10.23
CA LYS A 73 -3.83 -4.01 -10.91
C LYS A 73 -4.06 -5.53 -10.97
N ALA A 74 -2.99 -6.30 -11.10
CA ALA A 74 -3.05 -7.75 -11.18
C ALA A 74 -3.26 -8.45 -9.83
N HIS A 75 -3.37 -7.69 -8.73
CA HIS A 75 -3.57 -8.24 -7.40
C HIS A 75 -4.94 -8.92 -7.27
N THR A 76 -4.96 -10.13 -6.70
CA THR A 76 -6.17 -10.97 -6.67
C THR A 76 -6.85 -11.08 -5.30
N ARG A 77 -6.25 -10.48 -4.25
CA ARG A 77 -6.84 -10.51 -2.91
C ARG A 77 -7.89 -9.40 -2.78
N CYS A 78 -9.15 -9.82 -2.63
CA CYS A 78 -10.31 -8.93 -2.66
C CYS A 78 -11.09 -8.89 -1.33
N ASN A 79 -10.46 -9.26 -0.22
CA ASN A 79 -11.11 -9.39 1.09
C ASN A 79 -11.13 -8.10 1.94
N LYS A 80 -10.62 -6.98 1.40
CA LYS A 80 -10.55 -5.67 2.09
C LYS A 80 -11.17 -4.57 1.21
N ILE A 81 -10.36 -3.68 0.61
CA ILE A 81 -10.88 -2.57 -0.21
C ILE A 81 -11.96 -3.02 -1.21
N PRO A 82 -11.77 -4.07 -2.01
CA PRO A 82 -12.78 -4.46 -3.01
C PRO A 82 -14.02 -5.15 -2.44
N ALA A 83 -13.96 -5.70 -1.23
CA ALA A 83 -14.90 -6.73 -0.75
C ALA A 83 -16.39 -6.33 -0.73
N GLN A 84 -16.69 -5.06 -0.52
CA GLN A 84 -18.08 -4.55 -0.46
C GLN A 84 -18.37 -3.49 -1.53
N LEU A 85 -17.46 -3.29 -2.48
CA LEU A 85 -17.73 -2.40 -3.62
C LEU A 85 -18.80 -3.01 -4.54
N PRO A 86 -19.56 -2.19 -5.27
CA PRO A 86 -20.54 -2.70 -6.23
C PRO A 86 -19.89 -3.58 -7.30
N GLU A 87 -20.68 -4.53 -7.81
CA GLU A 87 -20.22 -5.38 -8.92
C GLU A 87 -19.77 -4.55 -10.12
N GLY A 88 -18.64 -4.92 -10.69
CA GLY A 88 -18.05 -4.24 -11.85
C GLY A 88 -17.13 -3.07 -11.51
N VAL A 89 -17.10 -2.59 -10.26
CA VAL A 89 -16.12 -1.57 -9.84
C VAL A 89 -14.72 -2.18 -9.87
N LYS A 90 -13.81 -1.52 -10.56
CA LYS A 90 -12.42 -1.96 -10.68
C LYS A 90 -11.57 -1.35 -9.57
N THR A 91 -10.61 -2.12 -9.10
CA THR A 91 -9.61 -1.65 -8.13
C THR A 91 -8.21 -2.05 -8.57
N ALA A 92 -7.24 -1.32 -8.06
CA ALA A 92 -5.84 -1.71 -8.06
C ALA A 92 -5.36 -1.57 -6.61
N ASN A 93 -5.06 -2.68 -5.93
CA ASN A 93 -4.70 -2.64 -4.52
C ASN A 93 -3.58 -3.60 -4.16
N LYS A 94 -2.90 -3.34 -3.04
CA LYS A 94 -1.88 -4.19 -2.44
C LYS A 94 -2.14 -4.34 -0.95
N THR A 95 -2.39 -5.58 -0.53
CA THR A 95 -2.60 -5.93 0.88
C THR A 95 -1.28 -6.13 1.63
N GLY A 96 -1.31 -5.92 2.94
CA GLY A 96 -0.27 -6.31 3.89
C GLY A 96 -0.89 -6.97 5.12
N GLU A 97 -0.34 -8.12 5.55
CA GLU A 97 -0.92 -8.95 6.60
C GLU A 97 0.18 -9.52 7.49
N LEU A 98 -0.01 -9.41 8.80
CA LEU A 98 0.71 -10.12 9.85
C LEU A 98 -0.33 -10.58 10.90
N ASP A 99 0.10 -11.31 11.93
CA ASP A 99 -0.82 -11.89 12.92
C ASP A 99 -1.78 -10.87 13.56
N ASN A 100 -1.34 -9.63 13.75
CA ASN A 100 -2.12 -8.54 14.35
C ASN A 100 -2.13 -7.27 13.51
N VAL A 101 -1.90 -7.38 12.19
CA VAL A 101 -1.84 -6.28 11.23
C VAL A 101 -2.67 -6.62 9.99
N GLU A 102 -3.53 -5.70 9.61
CA GLU A 102 -4.30 -5.77 8.37
C GLU A 102 -4.22 -4.41 7.65
N ASN A 103 -3.53 -4.39 6.53
CA ASN A 103 -3.34 -3.20 5.73
C ASN A 103 -3.86 -3.43 4.31
N ASP A 104 -4.33 -2.37 3.67
CA ASP A 104 -4.62 -2.36 2.24
C ASP A 104 -4.43 -0.95 1.70
N ALA A 105 -3.76 -0.82 0.57
CA ALA A 105 -3.51 0.43 -0.11
C ALA A 105 -3.89 0.27 -1.59
N GLY A 106 -4.68 1.18 -2.13
CA GLY A 106 -5.17 0.99 -3.49
C GLY A 106 -5.84 2.20 -4.12
N ILE A 107 -6.33 1.96 -5.32
CA ILE A 107 -7.09 2.91 -6.12
C ILE A 107 -8.43 2.25 -6.44
N ILE A 108 -9.51 2.96 -6.19
CA ILE A 108 -10.85 2.60 -6.64
C ILE A 108 -11.15 3.43 -7.89
N TYR A 109 -11.46 2.74 -9.00
CA TYR A 109 -11.81 3.40 -10.26
C TYR A 109 -13.30 3.67 -10.32
N ASP A 110 -13.64 4.92 -10.53
CA ASP A 110 -15.03 5.33 -10.72
C ASP A 110 -15.20 6.17 -11.98
N SER A 111 -16.45 6.29 -12.42
CA SER A 111 -16.81 7.07 -13.61
C SER A 111 -16.60 8.58 -13.45
N LYS A 112 -16.59 9.07 -12.22
CA LYS A 112 -16.43 10.50 -11.90
C LYS A 112 -15.02 10.84 -11.43
N ASN A 113 -14.50 10.07 -10.48
CA ASN A 113 -13.21 10.33 -9.85
C ASN A 113 -12.54 9.04 -9.40
N ASP A 114 -11.32 8.81 -9.83
CA ASP A 114 -10.51 7.74 -9.25
C ASP A 114 -10.01 8.16 -7.87
N VAL A 115 -10.15 7.27 -6.89
CA VAL A 115 -9.86 7.56 -5.48
C VAL A 115 -8.70 6.72 -5.00
N VAL A 116 -7.63 7.36 -4.55
CA VAL A 116 -6.55 6.69 -3.80
C VAL A 116 -6.98 6.54 -2.34
N ILE A 117 -6.88 5.33 -1.82
CA ILE A 117 -7.31 4.99 -0.47
C ILE A 117 -6.26 4.09 0.20
N VAL A 118 -5.94 4.38 1.47
CA VAL A 118 -4.96 3.61 2.24
C VAL A 118 -5.50 3.35 3.64
N PHE A 119 -5.46 2.09 4.05
CA PHE A 119 -5.78 1.65 5.40
C PHE A 119 -4.57 0.96 6.02
N MET A 120 -4.25 1.36 7.25
CA MET A 120 -3.25 0.71 8.08
C MET A 120 -3.81 0.46 9.45
N SER A 121 -3.55 -0.72 9.99
CA SER A 121 -3.99 -1.11 11.31
C SER A 121 -2.96 -2.01 11.99
N GLN A 122 -2.89 -1.93 13.30
CA GLN A 122 -1.98 -2.73 14.13
C GLN A 122 -2.62 -3.07 15.48
N ASN A 123 -2.02 -4.00 16.20
CA ASN A 123 -2.51 -4.47 17.51
C ASN A 123 -3.94 -5.00 17.45
N LEU A 124 -4.28 -5.67 16.38
CA LEU A 124 -5.61 -6.20 16.15
C LEU A 124 -5.86 -7.45 16.98
N SER A 125 -7.04 -7.55 17.58
CA SER A 125 -7.54 -8.77 18.22
C SER A 125 -8.27 -9.70 17.23
N SER A 126 -8.65 -9.20 16.07
CA SER A 126 -9.40 -9.95 15.04
C SER A 126 -9.11 -9.40 13.64
N ALA A 127 -8.40 -10.18 12.85
CA ALA A 127 -8.14 -9.89 11.45
C ALA A 127 -9.44 -9.75 10.64
N GLY A 128 -10.40 -10.67 10.82
CA GLY A 128 -11.69 -10.63 10.10
C GLY A 128 -12.50 -9.37 10.39
N SER A 129 -12.50 -8.89 11.64
CA SER A 129 -13.16 -7.61 11.97
C SER A 129 -12.50 -6.42 11.29
N ALA A 130 -11.17 -6.39 11.26
CA ALA A 130 -10.42 -5.32 10.59
C ALA A 130 -10.66 -5.34 9.07
N GLN A 131 -10.62 -6.51 8.44
CA GLN A 131 -10.91 -6.68 7.00
C GLN A 131 -12.32 -6.17 6.66
N ASN A 132 -13.33 -6.54 7.47
CA ASN A 132 -14.70 -6.06 7.27
C ASN A 132 -14.83 -4.54 7.48
N THR A 133 -14.11 -3.97 8.44
CA THR A 133 -14.07 -2.52 8.67
C THR A 133 -13.47 -1.80 7.47
N ILE A 134 -12.35 -2.27 6.94
CA ILE A 134 -11.73 -1.73 5.72
C ILE A 134 -12.73 -1.78 4.56
N ALA A 135 -13.38 -2.92 4.35
CA ALA A 135 -14.37 -3.08 3.28
C ALA A 135 -15.55 -2.10 3.42
N THR A 136 -16.09 -1.96 4.63
CA THR A 136 -17.21 -1.04 4.92
C THR A 136 -16.83 0.42 4.70
N LEU A 137 -15.64 0.83 5.18
CA LEU A 137 -15.14 2.19 4.97
C LEU A 137 -14.86 2.47 3.49
N SER A 138 -14.30 1.51 2.76
CA SER A 138 -14.08 1.62 1.32
C SER A 138 -15.39 1.84 0.56
N ARG A 139 -16.44 1.09 0.93
CA ARG A 139 -17.76 1.27 0.37
C ARG A 139 -18.35 2.65 0.69
N THR A 140 -18.23 3.10 1.93
CA THR A 140 -18.72 4.42 2.35
C THR A 140 -18.03 5.55 1.59
N ILE A 141 -16.70 5.45 1.40
CA ILE A 141 -15.94 6.44 0.65
C ILE A 141 -16.34 6.41 -0.83
N TYR A 142 -16.46 5.22 -1.43
CA TYR A 142 -16.94 5.07 -2.78
C TYR A 142 -18.31 5.74 -2.99
N ASP A 143 -19.27 5.45 -2.14
CA ASP A 143 -20.62 6.02 -2.22
C ASP A 143 -20.65 7.55 -2.03
N TYR A 144 -19.69 8.11 -1.28
CA TYR A 144 -19.57 9.56 -1.10
C TYR A 144 -19.10 10.29 -2.37
N TYR A 145 -18.21 9.68 -3.14
CA TYR A 145 -17.64 10.29 -4.36
C TYR A 145 -18.45 9.98 -5.63
N ASN A 146 -19.39 9.04 -5.57
CA ASN A 146 -20.26 8.60 -6.66
C ASN A 146 -21.61 9.29 -6.63
#